data_825ab6ba4ccf779447a46665397e0fbd
#
_entry.id   825ab6ba4ccf779447a46665397e0fbd
#
_cell.length_a   1.000
_cell.length_b   1.000
_cell.length_c   1.000
_cell.angle_alpha   90.00
_cell.angle_beta   90.00
_cell.angle_gamma   90.00
#
_symmetry.space_group_name_H-M   'P 1'
#
loop_
_entity.id
_entity.type
_entity.pdbx_description
1 polymer ?
#
loop_
_entity_poly.entity_id
_entity_poly.type
_entity_poly.pdbx_seq_one_letter_code
_entity_poly.pdbx_strand_id
1 'polypeptide(L)'
;MSDYQIEVRERKAQQDTETGNRKNAFVRVDRTSTATNQTMKKSNSRKTIELLHRREAPLATPTDLTRSATKDIAGAMNAILADVFALYLKTKNFHWHMSGPHFRDYHLLLDEHSDQLFAMTDPIAERIRKLGGLTIKSIGHIARLQRVLDNDADYVDPSDIIAELAEDNQTLAARLREAHNVCDEHRDVATASLIEVWIDETERRTWFLSEIKRGKQ
;
A
#
# COMPACT_ATOMS: atom_id res chain seq x y z
N MET A 1 -11.39 16.07 30.01
CA MET A 1 -11.27 14.62 29.82
C MET A 1 -12.64 14.14 29.37
N SER A 2 -12.74 13.47 28.22
CA SER A 2 -14.03 13.03 27.67
C SER A 2 -14.54 11.80 28.43
N ASP A 3 -15.86 11.66 28.48
CA ASP A 3 -16.56 10.54 29.15
C ASP A 3 -16.06 9.15 28.71
N TYR A 4 -15.56 9.06 27.47
CA TYR A 4 -14.92 7.84 26.93
C TYR A 4 -13.67 7.40 27.70
N GLN A 5 -12.87 8.32 28.18
CA GLN A 5 -11.63 8.01 28.94
C GLN A 5 -11.93 7.52 30.35
N ILE A 6 -13.07 7.90 30.92
CA ILE A 6 -13.54 7.45 32.23
C ILE A 6 -14.04 6.01 32.13
N GLU A 7 -14.82 5.69 31.13
CA GLU A 7 -15.39 4.35 30.90
C GLU A 7 -14.32 3.27 30.65
N VAL A 8 -13.24 3.61 29.94
CA VAL A 8 -12.10 2.70 29.73
C VAL A 8 -11.31 2.42 31.02
N ARG A 9 -11.21 3.40 31.92
CA ARG A 9 -10.56 3.22 33.23
C ARG A 9 -11.38 2.35 34.19
N GLU A 10 -12.69 2.50 34.20
CA GLU A 10 -13.58 1.69 35.04
C GLU A 10 -13.62 0.23 34.59
N ARG A 11 -13.64 -0.06 33.30
CA ARG A 11 -13.55 -1.44 32.77
C ARG A 11 -12.23 -2.14 33.10
N LYS A 12 -11.12 -1.39 33.14
CA LYS A 12 -9.82 -1.93 33.51
C LYS A 12 -9.69 -2.23 35.03
N ALA A 13 -10.32 -1.42 35.87
CA ALA A 13 -10.35 -1.64 37.32
C ALA A 13 -11.23 -2.83 37.72
N GLN A 14 -12.31 -3.12 36.98
CA GLN A 14 -13.15 -4.30 37.20
C GLN A 14 -12.47 -5.61 36.78
N GLN A 15 -11.63 -5.63 35.77
CA GLN A 15 -10.86 -6.81 35.36
C GLN A 15 -9.78 -7.19 36.35
N ASP A 16 -9.18 -6.23 37.04
CA ASP A 16 -8.11 -6.48 38.03
C ASP A 16 -8.65 -7.00 39.36
N THR A 17 -9.94 -6.81 39.70
CA THR A 17 -10.57 -7.32 40.91
C THR A 17 -11.06 -8.77 40.80
N GLU A 18 -11.33 -9.27 39.59
CA GLU A 18 -11.77 -10.68 39.41
C GLU A 18 -10.59 -11.69 39.42
N THR A 19 -9.35 -11.23 39.25
CA THR A 19 -8.15 -12.12 39.23
C THR A 19 -7.53 -12.34 40.61
N GLY A 20 -8.02 -11.65 41.65
CA GLY A 20 -7.42 -11.67 43.02
C GLY A 20 -7.86 -12.79 43.95
N ASN A 21 -8.88 -13.59 43.64
CA ASN A 21 -9.50 -14.49 44.63
C ASN A 21 -9.56 -15.95 44.19
N ARG A 22 -8.43 -16.55 43.79
CA ARG A 22 -8.30 -18.02 43.70
C ARG A 22 -6.90 -18.50 44.12
N LYS A 23 -6.61 -18.43 45.40
CA LYS A 23 -5.55 -19.24 46.03
C LYS A 23 -6.17 -20.13 47.06
N ASN A 24 -6.18 -21.41 46.78
CA ASN A 24 -6.13 -22.63 47.61
C ASN A 24 -7.14 -23.69 47.14
N ALA A 25 -6.73 -24.48 46.17
CA ALA A 25 -7.21 -25.84 46.01
C ALA A 25 -6.02 -26.72 45.62
N PHE A 26 -5.62 -27.59 46.56
CA PHE A 26 -4.63 -28.63 46.31
C PHE A 26 -5.17 -29.59 45.25
N VAL A 27 -4.65 -29.53 44.02
CA VAL A 27 -4.95 -30.51 42.97
C VAL A 27 -3.78 -31.46 42.83
N ARG A 28 -4.04 -32.74 43.10
CA ARG A 28 -3.17 -33.87 42.77
C ARG A 28 -2.81 -33.79 41.28
N VAL A 29 -1.54 -33.59 40.98
CA VAL A 29 -1.03 -33.59 39.60
C VAL A 29 -0.97 -35.02 39.12
N ASP A 30 -1.89 -35.36 38.20
CA ASP A 30 -1.92 -36.64 37.50
C ASP A 30 -0.81 -36.61 36.43
N ARG A 31 0.17 -37.52 36.52
CA ARG A 31 1.35 -37.60 35.61
C ARG A 31 1.01 -37.92 34.14
N THR A 32 -0.25 -38.21 33.82
CA THR A 32 -0.71 -38.45 32.45
C THR A 32 -0.96 -37.18 31.65
N SER A 33 -1.16 -36.02 32.31
CA SER A 33 -1.44 -34.73 31.68
C SER A 33 -0.21 -34.08 30.99
N THR A 34 1.01 -34.40 31.46
CA THR A 34 2.24 -33.81 30.92
C THR A 34 2.65 -34.35 29.55
N ALA A 35 2.41 -35.63 29.28
CA ALA A 35 2.73 -36.26 28.00
C ALA A 35 1.81 -35.77 26.88
N THR A 36 0.52 -35.61 27.16
CA THR A 36 -0.48 -35.11 26.19
C THR A 36 -0.23 -33.65 25.82
N ASN A 37 0.13 -32.80 26.79
CA ASN A 37 0.48 -31.39 26.56
C ASN A 37 1.79 -31.21 25.75
N GLN A 38 2.77 -32.07 25.96
CA GLN A 38 4.00 -32.04 25.16
C GLN A 38 3.77 -32.49 23.71
N THR A 39 2.91 -33.49 23.50
CA THR A 39 2.56 -33.97 22.17
C THR A 39 1.76 -32.94 21.37
N MET A 40 0.82 -32.24 22.01
CA MET A 40 0.07 -31.13 21.39
C MET A 40 0.96 -29.94 21.06
N LYS A 41 1.88 -29.54 21.94
CA LYS A 41 2.85 -28.47 21.66
C LYS A 41 3.79 -28.83 20.50
N LYS A 42 4.27 -30.07 20.40
CA LYS A 42 5.08 -30.54 19.27
C LYS A 42 4.30 -30.61 17.97
N SER A 43 3.03 -31.01 17.97
CA SER A 43 2.15 -31.04 16.81
C SER A 43 1.88 -29.62 16.29
N ASN A 44 1.57 -28.66 17.18
CA ASN A 44 1.36 -27.27 16.79
C ASN A 44 2.65 -26.62 16.25
N SER A 45 3.81 -26.92 16.83
CA SER A 45 5.11 -26.45 16.34
C SER A 45 5.41 -26.98 14.93
N ARG A 46 5.14 -28.28 14.66
CA ARG A 46 5.33 -28.87 13.32
C ARG A 46 4.39 -28.25 12.27
N LYS A 47 3.11 -28.05 12.61
CA LYS A 47 2.15 -27.37 11.72
C LYS A 47 2.57 -25.93 11.43
N THR A 48 3.09 -25.22 12.43
CA THR A 48 3.59 -23.84 12.23
C THR A 48 4.81 -23.81 11.32
N ILE A 49 5.76 -24.73 11.49
CA ILE A 49 6.95 -24.85 10.63
C ILE A 49 6.53 -25.21 9.18
N GLU A 50 5.62 -26.17 9.01
CA GLU A 50 5.11 -26.55 7.69
C GLU A 50 4.38 -25.40 6.99
N LEU A 51 3.59 -24.60 7.74
CA LEU A 51 2.95 -23.39 7.23
C LEU A 51 3.97 -22.32 6.82
N LEU A 52 5.04 -22.15 7.58
CA LEU A 52 6.13 -21.24 7.24
C LEU A 52 6.82 -21.68 5.95
N HIS A 53 7.17 -22.96 5.82
CA HIS A 53 7.77 -23.52 4.60
C HIS A 53 6.85 -23.35 3.37
N ARG A 54 5.54 -23.56 3.51
CA ARG A 54 4.58 -23.32 2.42
C ARG A 54 4.50 -21.85 2.02
N ARG A 55 4.67 -20.92 2.99
CA ARG A 55 4.68 -19.47 2.74
C ARG A 55 5.98 -18.97 2.12
N GLU A 56 7.06 -19.72 2.29
CA GLU A 56 8.38 -19.44 1.71
C GLU A 56 8.61 -20.16 0.36
N ALA A 57 7.65 -20.96 -0.09
CA ALA A 57 7.75 -21.63 -1.38
C ALA A 57 7.96 -20.61 -2.50
N PRO A 58 8.99 -20.76 -3.34
CA PRO A 58 9.30 -19.79 -4.36
C PRO A 58 8.19 -19.72 -5.40
N LEU A 59 7.62 -18.53 -5.61
CA LEU A 59 6.70 -18.23 -6.72
C LEU A 59 7.54 -17.85 -7.95
N ALA A 60 8.49 -18.68 -8.34
CA ALA A 60 9.38 -18.41 -9.45
C ALA A 60 8.61 -18.51 -10.79
N THR A 61 8.73 -17.47 -11.60
CA THR A 61 8.32 -17.48 -13.00
C THR A 61 9.58 -17.59 -13.85
N PRO A 62 9.65 -18.51 -14.85
CA PRO A 62 10.79 -18.57 -15.75
C PRO A 62 10.97 -17.26 -16.52
N THR A 63 12.19 -16.73 -16.53
CA THR A 63 12.61 -15.56 -17.30
C THR A 63 14.08 -15.73 -17.71
N ASP A 64 14.47 -15.07 -18.79
CA ASP A 64 15.86 -14.99 -19.26
C ASP A 64 16.65 -13.88 -18.57
N LEU A 65 16.00 -13.04 -17.77
CA LEU A 65 16.66 -12.03 -16.95
C LEU A 65 17.38 -12.66 -15.77
N THR A 66 18.49 -12.04 -15.35
CA THR A 66 19.25 -12.47 -14.17
C THR A 66 18.42 -12.21 -12.89
N ARG A 67 18.77 -12.91 -11.79
CA ARG A 67 18.14 -12.66 -10.48
C ARG A 67 18.37 -11.23 -9.97
N SER A 68 19.52 -10.63 -10.29
CA SER A 68 19.78 -9.22 -9.95
C SER A 68 18.81 -8.32 -10.71
N ALA A 69 18.71 -8.48 -12.04
CA ALA A 69 17.80 -7.71 -12.87
C ALA A 69 16.37 -7.80 -12.36
N THR A 70 15.87 -9.01 -12.13
CA THR A 70 14.50 -9.21 -11.60
C THR A 70 14.30 -8.52 -10.25
N LYS A 71 15.29 -8.57 -9.35
CA LYS A 71 15.21 -7.93 -8.04
C LYS A 71 15.16 -6.39 -8.17
N ASP A 72 16.02 -5.82 -8.99
CA ASP A 72 16.14 -4.36 -9.14
C ASP A 72 14.89 -3.79 -9.83
N ILE A 73 14.44 -4.41 -10.92
CA ILE A 73 13.21 -4.02 -11.62
C ILE A 73 11.98 -4.19 -10.71
N ALA A 74 11.85 -5.33 -10.02
CA ALA A 74 10.74 -5.54 -9.09
C ALA A 74 10.76 -4.54 -7.93
N GLY A 75 11.92 -4.13 -7.45
CA GLY A 75 12.08 -3.09 -6.44
C GLY A 75 11.57 -1.74 -6.92
N ALA A 76 12.04 -1.28 -8.09
CA ALA A 76 11.59 -0.03 -8.71
C ALA A 76 10.08 -0.04 -8.97
N MET A 77 9.56 -1.11 -9.57
CA MET A 77 8.14 -1.23 -9.88
C MET A 77 7.23 -1.32 -8.64
N ASN A 78 7.67 -1.95 -7.55
CA ASN A 78 6.92 -1.96 -6.30
C ASN A 78 6.84 -0.57 -5.65
N ALA A 79 7.89 0.25 -5.76
CA ALA A 79 7.86 1.63 -5.30
C ALA A 79 6.86 2.47 -6.12
N ILE A 80 6.86 2.32 -7.46
CA ILE A 80 5.87 2.95 -8.34
C ILE A 80 4.44 2.48 -8.00
N LEU A 81 4.22 1.17 -7.81
CA LEU A 81 2.92 0.63 -7.46
C LEU A 81 2.39 1.22 -6.14
N ALA A 82 3.26 1.39 -5.15
CA ALA A 82 2.89 2.00 -3.88
C ALA A 82 2.54 3.48 -4.03
N ASP A 83 3.31 4.23 -4.82
CA ASP A 83 3.02 5.64 -5.13
C ASP A 83 1.69 5.79 -5.88
N VAL A 84 1.40 4.91 -6.84
CA VAL A 84 0.14 4.90 -7.59
C VAL A 84 -1.06 4.64 -6.66
N PHE A 85 -0.97 3.68 -5.72
CA PHE A 85 -2.03 3.46 -4.74
C PHE A 85 -2.23 4.67 -3.82
N ALA A 86 -1.14 5.28 -3.34
CA ALA A 86 -1.22 6.46 -2.48
C ALA A 86 -1.82 7.65 -3.23
N LEU A 87 -1.37 7.92 -4.45
CA LEU A 87 -1.90 9.01 -5.27
C LEU A 87 -3.36 8.76 -5.69
N TYR A 88 -3.74 7.52 -5.98
CA TYR A 88 -5.15 7.14 -6.20
C TYR A 88 -6.01 7.54 -5.01
N LEU A 89 -5.62 7.12 -3.80
CA LEU A 89 -6.40 7.43 -2.59
C LEU A 89 -6.44 8.94 -2.32
N LYS A 90 -5.32 9.65 -2.49
CA LYS A 90 -5.25 11.11 -2.34
C LYS A 90 -6.16 11.83 -3.34
N THR A 91 -6.15 11.39 -4.61
CA THR A 91 -7.05 11.93 -5.64
C THR A 91 -8.53 11.67 -5.30
N LYS A 92 -8.88 10.48 -4.78
CA LYS A 92 -10.22 10.17 -4.29
C LYS A 92 -10.59 10.98 -3.05
N ASN A 93 -9.68 11.18 -2.12
CA ASN A 93 -9.89 12.07 -0.96
C ASN A 93 -10.29 13.47 -1.45
N PHE A 94 -9.53 14.06 -2.33
CA PHE A 94 -9.81 15.38 -2.90
C PHE A 94 -11.09 15.41 -3.76
N HIS A 95 -11.40 14.34 -4.48
CA HIS A 95 -12.66 14.18 -5.21
C HIS A 95 -13.85 14.22 -4.24
N TRP A 96 -13.81 13.51 -3.12
CA TRP A 96 -14.88 13.49 -2.12
C TRP A 96 -15.07 14.82 -1.40
N HIS A 97 -13.98 15.54 -1.15
CA HIS A 97 -13.98 16.79 -0.37
C HIS A 97 -13.94 18.05 -1.26
N MET A 98 -14.05 17.89 -2.57
CA MET A 98 -14.14 19.03 -3.50
C MET A 98 -15.34 19.92 -3.18
N SER A 99 -15.19 21.23 -3.37
CA SER A 99 -16.24 22.22 -3.16
C SER A 99 -16.06 23.44 -4.08
N GLY A 100 -16.96 24.42 -3.99
CA GLY A 100 -16.83 25.71 -4.65
C GLY A 100 -17.45 25.80 -6.05
N PRO A 101 -17.25 26.92 -6.77
CA PRO A 101 -17.97 27.26 -8.01
C PRO A 101 -17.79 26.28 -9.15
N HIS A 102 -16.63 25.62 -9.22
CA HIS A 102 -16.27 24.62 -10.24
C HIS A 102 -16.39 23.18 -9.72
N PHE A 103 -17.16 22.98 -8.65
CA PHE A 103 -17.30 21.68 -7.98
C PHE A 103 -17.52 20.53 -8.97
N ARG A 104 -18.52 20.64 -9.86
CA ARG A 104 -18.86 19.55 -10.76
C ARG A 104 -17.71 19.19 -11.71
N ASP A 105 -17.07 20.20 -12.28
CA ASP A 105 -16.01 19.97 -13.29
C ASP A 105 -14.76 19.34 -12.65
N TYR A 106 -14.36 19.85 -11.49
CA TYR A 106 -13.21 19.30 -10.76
C TYR A 106 -13.52 17.92 -10.16
N HIS A 107 -14.71 17.73 -9.60
CA HIS A 107 -15.15 16.45 -9.07
C HIS A 107 -15.10 15.34 -10.14
N LEU A 108 -15.63 15.61 -11.35
CA LEU A 108 -15.59 14.65 -12.46
C LEU A 108 -14.17 14.43 -13.00
N LEU A 109 -13.37 15.48 -13.09
CA LEU A 109 -11.95 15.36 -13.52
C LEU A 109 -11.15 14.49 -12.54
N LEU A 110 -11.32 14.69 -11.24
CA LEU A 110 -10.61 13.90 -10.23
C LEU A 110 -11.10 12.46 -10.18
N ASP A 111 -12.37 12.20 -10.50
CA ASP A 111 -12.91 10.85 -10.67
C ASP A 111 -12.21 10.14 -11.84
N GLU A 112 -12.17 10.79 -13.01
CA GLU A 112 -11.45 10.27 -14.19
C GLU A 112 -9.97 10.00 -13.90
N HIS A 113 -9.27 10.93 -13.24
CA HIS A 113 -7.87 10.78 -12.90
C HIS A 113 -7.63 9.63 -11.91
N SER A 114 -8.51 9.45 -10.94
CA SER A 114 -8.40 8.33 -10.00
C SER A 114 -8.63 6.99 -10.68
N ASP A 115 -9.58 6.89 -11.60
CA ASP A 115 -9.83 5.67 -12.35
C ASP A 115 -8.61 5.28 -13.22
N GLN A 116 -7.97 6.28 -13.87
CA GLN A 116 -6.73 6.07 -14.62
C GLN A 116 -5.59 5.56 -13.72
N LEU A 117 -5.42 6.15 -12.51
CA LEU A 117 -4.42 5.70 -11.54
C LEU A 117 -4.71 4.27 -11.07
N PHE A 118 -5.96 3.96 -10.75
CA PHE A 118 -6.34 2.61 -10.33
C PHE A 118 -6.10 1.57 -11.43
N ALA A 119 -6.38 1.92 -12.69
CA ALA A 119 -6.15 1.05 -13.84
C ALA A 119 -4.66 0.68 -14.04
N MET A 120 -3.71 1.48 -13.53
CA MET A 120 -2.28 1.16 -13.58
C MET A 120 -1.89 0.05 -12.58
N THR A 121 -2.65 -0.14 -11.49
CA THR A 121 -2.23 -0.99 -10.36
C THR A 121 -2.05 -2.45 -10.74
N ASP A 122 -3.01 -3.03 -11.42
CA ASP A 122 -2.99 -4.45 -11.82
C ASP A 122 -1.89 -4.77 -12.84
N PRO A 123 -1.76 -4.02 -13.96
CA PRO A 123 -0.68 -4.24 -14.92
C PRO A 123 0.72 -4.13 -14.31
N ILE A 124 0.95 -3.19 -13.38
CA ILE A 124 2.22 -3.06 -12.66
C ILE A 124 2.48 -4.30 -11.80
N ALA A 125 1.49 -4.70 -10.98
CA ALA A 125 1.60 -5.86 -10.11
C ALA A 125 1.84 -7.15 -10.89
N GLU A 126 1.09 -7.38 -11.96
CA GLU A 126 1.25 -8.53 -12.83
C GLU A 126 2.61 -8.53 -13.55
N ARG A 127 3.10 -7.36 -13.99
CA ARG A 127 4.42 -7.29 -14.63
C ARG A 127 5.52 -7.75 -13.68
N ILE A 128 5.50 -7.31 -12.42
CA ILE A 128 6.41 -7.80 -11.37
C ILE A 128 6.33 -9.32 -11.24
N ARG A 129 5.12 -9.88 -11.26
CA ARG A 129 4.89 -11.33 -11.17
C ARG A 129 5.39 -12.10 -12.40
N LYS A 130 5.21 -11.55 -13.59
CA LYS A 130 5.74 -12.11 -14.86
C LYS A 130 7.26 -12.24 -14.83
N LEU A 131 7.96 -11.35 -14.12
CA LEU A 131 9.42 -11.39 -13.91
C LEU A 131 9.86 -12.34 -12.77
N GLY A 132 8.91 -12.99 -12.08
CA GLY A 132 9.21 -13.85 -10.92
C GLY A 132 9.41 -13.08 -9.60
N GLY A 133 9.22 -11.76 -9.60
CA GLY A 133 9.27 -10.91 -8.42
C GLY A 133 8.04 -11.09 -7.51
N LEU A 134 8.12 -10.61 -6.28
CA LEU A 134 6.99 -10.49 -5.36
C LEU A 134 6.50 -9.05 -5.37
N THR A 135 5.17 -8.87 -5.37
CA THR A 135 4.54 -7.56 -5.35
C THR A 135 3.95 -7.20 -3.99
N ILE A 136 3.32 -6.04 -3.88
CA ILE A 136 2.68 -5.52 -2.67
C ILE A 136 1.62 -6.53 -2.15
N LYS A 137 1.52 -6.63 -0.81
CA LYS A 137 0.68 -7.65 -0.16
C LYS A 137 -0.39 -7.08 0.79
N SER A 138 -0.29 -5.80 1.14
CA SER A 138 -1.18 -5.19 2.14
C SER A 138 -1.09 -3.66 2.11
N ILE A 139 -2.08 -2.97 2.70
CA ILE A 139 -2.07 -1.53 2.90
C ILE A 139 -0.82 -1.09 3.71
N GLY A 140 -0.46 -1.83 4.76
CA GLY A 140 0.77 -1.56 5.52
C GLY A 140 2.05 -1.72 4.69
N HIS A 141 2.04 -2.54 3.62
CA HIS A 141 3.17 -2.62 2.69
C HIS A 141 3.21 -1.41 1.77
N ILE A 142 2.06 -0.92 1.28
CA ILE A 142 1.95 0.35 0.54
C ILE A 142 2.51 1.50 1.39
N ALA A 143 2.03 1.66 2.62
CA ALA A 143 2.45 2.72 3.52
C ALA A 143 3.96 2.77 3.80
N ARG A 144 4.66 1.63 3.72
CA ARG A 144 6.12 1.58 3.90
C ARG A 144 6.91 1.93 2.64
N LEU A 145 6.33 1.79 1.46
CA LEU A 145 7.01 1.96 0.17
C LEU A 145 6.64 3.26 -0.52
N GLN A 146 5.43 3.77 -0.29
CA GLN A 146 4.94 4.98 -0.94
C GLN A 146 5.75 6.23 -0.54
N ARG A 147 5.85 7.20 -1.44
CA ARG A 147 6.63 8.42 -1.33
C ARG A 147 5.80 9.67 -1.63
N VAL A 148 4.49 9.52 -1.80
CA VAL A 148 3.54 10.62 -1.98
C VAL A 148 3.26 11.20 -0.60
N LEU A 149 3.28 12.52 -0.47
CA LEU A 149 2.94 13.18 0.79
C LEU A 149 1.43 13.06 1.05
N ASP A 150 1.08 12.59 2.24
CA ASP A 150 -0.32 12.53 2.69
C ASP A 150 -0.86 13.95 2.92
N ASN A 151 -2.17 14.14 2.72
CA ASN A 151 -2.89 15.36 3.09
C ASN A 151 -4.15 14.98 3.87
N ASP A 152 -4.09 15.16 5.18
CA ASP A 152 -5.15 14.84 6.16
C ASP A 152 -5.88 16.10 6.65
N ALA A 153 -5.78 17.23 5.93
CA ALA A 153 -6.47 18.45 6.29
C ALA A 153 -8.00 18.31 6.13
N ASP A 154 -8.77 18.84 7.09
CA ASP A 154 -10.22 18.83 7.04
C ASP A 154 -10.78 19.62 5.85
N TYR A 155 -10.08 20.64 5.39
CA TYR A 155 -10.41 21.45 4.24
C TYR A 155 -9.16 21.88 3.48
N VAL A 156 -9.19 21.76 2.16
CA VAL A 156 -8.19 22.28 1.23
C VAL A 156 -8.90 23.12 0.17
N ASP A 157 -8.39 24.32 -0.11
CA ASP A 157 -8.95 25.16 -1.18
C ASP A 157 -8.87 24.42 -2.53
N PRO A 158 -9.91 24.47 -3.38
CA PRO A 158 -9.93 23.81 -4.68
C PRO A 158 -8.71 24.14 -5.57
N SER A 159 -8.19 25.36 -5.49
CA SER A 159 -6.99 25.74 -6.25
C SER A 159 -5.72 25.07 -5.72
N ASP A 160 -5.65 24.85 -4.41
CA ASP A 160 -4.53 24.17 -3.79
C ASP A 160 -4.60 22.66 -4.05
N ILE A 161 -5.80 22.07 -4.05
CA ILE A 161 -6.03 20.69 -4.49
C ILE A 161 -5.48 20.46 -5.89
N ILE A 162 -5.85 21.31 -6.85
CA ILE A 162 -5.40 21.20 -8.25
C ILE A 162 -3.88 21.39 -8.34
N ALA A 163 -3.31 22.32 -7.57
CA ALA A 163 -1.88 22.57 -7.57
C ALA A 163 -1.11 21.37 -7.01
N GLU A 164 -1.53 20.83 -5.88
CA GLU A 164 -0.89 19.72 -5.20
C GLU A 164 -0.92 18.44 -6.06
N LEU A 165 -2.08 18.12 -6.66
CA LEU A 165 -2.18 16.97 -7.57
C LEU A 165 -1.37 17.14 -8.85
N ALA A 166 -1.19 18.36 -9.36
CA ALA A 166 -0.32 18.62 -10.49
C ALA A 166 1.15 18.31 -10.15
N GLU A 167 1.62 18.73 -8.98
CA GLU A 167 2.98 18.46 -8.49
C GLU A 167 3.19 16.96 -8.21
N ASP A 168 2.21 16.28 -7.62
CA ASP A 168 2.27 14.85 -7.37
C ASP A 168 2.38 14.04 -8.67
N ASN A 169 1.56 14.37 -9.70
CA ASN A 169 1.65 13.71 -10.99
C ASN A 169 2.99 14.03 -11.71
N GLN A 170 3.49 15.25 -11.63
CA GLN A 170 4.81 15.60 -12.16
C GLN A 170 5.92 14.78 -11.49
N THR A 171 5.83 14.63 -10.17
CA THR A 171 6.76 13.80 -9.39
C THR A 171 6.65 12.32 -9.76
N LEU A 172 5.43 11.80 -9.94
CA LEU A 172 5.21 10.42 -10.39
C LEU A 172 5.83 10.19 -11.78
N ALA A 173 5.67 11.13 -12.73
CA ALA A 173 6.28 11.03 -14.06
C ALA A 173 7.82 10.98 -13.98
N ALA A 174 8.44 11.77 -13.10
CA ALA A 174 9.88 11.71 -12.86
C ALA A 174 10.33 10.35 -12.31
N ARG A 175 9.60 9.82 -11.32
CA ARG A 175 9.88 8.49 -10.73
C ARG A 175 9.67 7.34 -11.73
N LEU A 176 8.70 7.47 -12.63
CA LEU A 176 8.50 6.51 -13.72
C LEU A 176 9.72 6.51 -14.66
N ARG A 177 10.32 7.67 -14.98
CA ARG A 177 11.56 7.75 -15.76
C ARG A 177 12.74 7.11 -15.05
N GLU A 178 12.85 7.27 -13.73
CA GLU A 178 13.87 6.56 -12.93
C GLU A 178 13.70 5.03 -13.02
N ALA A 179 12.45 4.54 -12.91
CA ALA A 179 12.16 3.13 -13.05
C ALA A 179 12.42 2.60 -14.48
N HIS A 180 12.15 3.44 -15.51
CA HIS A 180 12.47 3.14 -16.91
C HIS A 180 13.99 2.94 -17.07
N ASN A 181 14.82 3.82 -16.53
CA ASN A 181 16.28 3.69 -16.60
C ASN A 181 16.77 2.35 -15.99
N VAL A 182 16.18 1.91 -14.87
CA VAL A 182 16.49 0.59 -14.30
C VAL A 182 16.16 -0.55 -15.26
N CYS A 183 15.03 -0.44 -15.98
CA CYS A 183 14.65 -1.44 -17.00
C CYS A 183 15.63 -1.46 -18.17
N ASP A 184 16.07 -0.30 -18.65
CA ASP A 184 17.04 -0.16 -19.73
C ASP A 184 18.41 -0.73 -19.38
N GLU A 185 18.91 -0.47 -18.16
CA GLU A 185 20.16 -1.06 -17.65
C GLU A 185 20.14 -2.59 -17.70
N HIS A 186 18.98 -3.19 -17.48
CA HIS A 186 18.77 -4.63 -17.50
C HIS A 186 18.21 -5.17 -18.83
N ARG A 187 17.99 -4.31 -19.82
CA ARG A 187 17.43 -4.63 -21.14
C ARG A 187 16.03 -5.26 -21.07
N ASP A 188 15.24 -4.90 -20.06
CA ASP A 188 13.84 -5.32 -19.98
C ASP A 188 12.95 -4.35 -20.78
N VAL A 189 13.01 -4.48 -22.08
CA VAL A 189 12.27 -3.65 -23.05
C VAL A 189 10.76 -3.72 -22.85
N ALA A 190 10.24 -4.83 -22.35
CA ALA A 190 8.81 -5.01 -22.15
C ALA A 190 8.29 -4.22 -20.94
N THR A 191 9.05 -4.13 -19.86
CA THR A 191 8.71 -3.26 -18.72
C THR A 191 8.92 -1.79 -19.11
N ALA A 192 10.02 -1.45 -19.80
CA ALA A 192 10.29 -0.11 -20.28
C ALA A 192 9.13 0.42 -21.14
N SER A 193 8.65 -0.35 -22.14
CA SER A 193 7.52 0.04 -22.99
C SER A 193 6.21 0.27 -22.22
N LEU A 194 5.94 -0.50 -21.16
CA LEU A 194 4.77 -0.24 -20.30
C LEU A 194 4.93 1.05 -19.51
N ILE A 195 6.12 1.33 -19.01
CA ILE A 195 6.42 2.57 -18.29
C ILE A 195 6.28 3.79 -19.20
N GLU A 196 6.68 3.73 -20.45
CA GLU A 196 6.52 4.81 -21.42
C GLU A 196 5.06 5.25 -21.57
N VAL A 197 4.13 4.28 -21.66
CA VAL A 197 2.68 4.55 -21.69
C VAL A 197 2.23 5.24 -20.39
N TRP A 198 2.67 4.75 -19.24
CA TRP A 198 2.29 5.36 -17.96
C TRP A 198 2.90 6.74 -17.73
N ILE A 199 4.06 7.05 -18.34
CA ILE A 199 4.63 8.40 -18.37
C ILE A 199 3.70 9.33 -19.14
N ASP A 200 3.30 8.95 -20.37
CA ASP A 200 2.42 9.76 -21.22
C ASP A 200 1.07 10.04 -20.53
N GLU A 201 0.43 9.01 -19.96
CA GLU A 201 -0.82 9.16 -19.22
C GLU A 201 -0.66 10.07 -17.98
N THR A 202 0.47 9.99 -17.29
CA THR A 202 0.76 10.83 -16.10
C THR A 202 1.02 12.27 -16.51
N GLU A 203 1.72 12.51 -17.62
CA GLU A 203 1.92 13.83 -18.19
C GLU A 203 0.61 14.45 -18.69
N ARG A 204 -0.29 13.62 -19.26
CA ARG A 204 -1.63 14.09 -19.64
C ARG A 204 -2.39 14.58 -18.41
N ARG A 205 -2.40 13.86 -17.27
CA ARG A 205 -3.03 14.32 -16.03
C ARG A 205 -2.39 15.62 -15.53
N THR A 206 -1.07 15.71 -15.55
CA THR A 206 -0.34 16.92 -15.18
C THR A 206 -0.74 18.10 -16.05
N TRP A 207 -0.87 17.90 -17.36
CA TRP A 207 -1.29 18.94 -18.29
C TRP A 207 -2.69 19.46 -17.98
N PHE A 208 -3.68 18.58 -17.82
CA PHE A 208 -5.05 18.97 -17.49
C PHE A 208 -5.12 19.81 -16.19
N LEU A 209 -4.44 19.37 -15.14
CA LEU A 209 -4.39 20.09 -13.87
C LEU A 209 -3.66 21.46 -14.02
N SER A 210 -2.62 21.51 -14.82
CA SER A 210 -1.87 22.75 -15.06
C SER A 210 -2.65 23.79 -15.86
N GLU A 211 -3.47 23.37 -16.84
CA GLU A 211 -4.30 24.28 -17.63
C GLU A 211 -5.38 24.97 -16.78
N ILE A 212 -5.91 24.28 -15.76
CA ILE A 212 -6.85 24.88 -14.81
C ILE A 212 -6.21 26.04 -14.03
N LYS A 213 -4.91 25.93 -13.71
CA LYS A 213 -4.18 26.98 -12.96
C LYS A 213 -3.98 28.28 -13.78
N ARG A 214 -3.93 28.22 -15.11
CA ARG A 214 -3.64 29.38 -15.97
C ARG A 214 -4.74 30.46 -15.93
N GLY A 215 -5.97 30.11 -15.59
CA GLY A 215 -7.08 31.05 -15.55
C GLY A 215 -7.11 32.00 -14.36
N LYS A 216 -6.11 31.96 -13.46
CA LYS A 216 -6.04 32.75 -12.22
C LYS A 216 -4.87 33.77 -12.17
N GLN A 217 -4.26 34.11 -13.33
CA GLN A 217 -3.27 35.19 -13.41
C GLN A 217 -3.92 36.52 -13.73
#